data_c72ad7db3e1e7475773fa5050f5443fb
#
_entry.id   c72ad7db3e1e7475773fa5050f5443fb
#
_cell.length_a   1.000
_cell.length_b   1.000
_cell.length_c   1.000
_cell.angle_alpha   90.00
_cell.angle_beta   90.00
_cell.angle_gamma   90.00
#
_symmetry.space_group_name_H-M   'P 1'
#
loop_
_entity.id
_entity.type
_entity.pdbx_description
1 polymer ?
#
loop_
_entity_poly.entity_id
_entity_poly.type
_entity_poly.pdbx_seq_one_letter_code
_entity_poly.pdbx_strand_id
1 'polypeptide(L)'
;HPSNAIFVTFGDIPAEEHQAHFEDEALSRFDKLDCHIAVTDEQRYSQPQYFEESYACDKDDQGTTDNNTHIVVSWLLGESTDLEATMQARLLASVLLDNSGSPLQKALETTDLGKSPSPLCGLEDSQKELAFACGIEGSNPEQADAAEAMVLDVLREVADKGLPLEQVAASLHQLELSQREVSGGGYPYGLNLILTS
;
A
#
# COMPACT_ATOMS: atom_id res chain seq x y z
N HIS A 1 -9.05 20.49 12.11
CA HIS A 1 -9.43 21.88 11.98
C HIS A 1 -9.46 22.30 10.50
N PRO A 2 -10.45 23.11 10.02
CA PRO A 2 -10.57 23.46 8.60
C PRO A 2 -9.32 24.17 8.02
N SER A 3 -8.55 24.89 8.85
CA SER A 3 -7.30 25.52 8.40
C SER A 3 -6.21 24.53 7.99
N ASN A 4 -6.40 23.23 8.27
CA ASN A 4 -5.50 22.13 7.86
C ASN A 4 -6.22 21.14 6.93
N ALA A 5 -7.26 21.59 6.22
CA ALA A 5 -8.03 20.76 5.31
C ALA A 5 -8.01 21.36 3.89
N ILE A 6 -8.04 20.49 2.89
CA ILE A 6 -8.24 20.84 1.49
C ILE A 6 -9.60 20.31 1.07
N PHE A 7 -10.46 21.18 0.57
CA PHE A 7 -11.77 20.83 0.07
C PHE A 7 -11.70 20.70 -1.44
N VAL A 8 -12.10 19.55 -1.94
CA VAL A 8 -12.08 19.25 -3.38
C VAL A 8 -13.50 18.89 -3.81
N THR A 9 -13.94 19.48 -4.92
CA THR A 9 -15.22 19.18 -5.55
C THR A 9 -15.03 18.90 -7.03
N PHE A 10 -15.85 18.01 -7.55
CA PHE A 10 -15.90 17.69 -8.97
C PHE A 10 -17.36 17.56 -9.41
N GLY A 11 -17.75 18.26 -10.46
CA GLY A 11 -19.11 18.25 -10.98
C GLY A 11 -19.42 19.49 -11.80
N ASP A 12 -20.70 19.72 -12.06
CA ASP A 12 -21.22 20.87 -12.85
C ASP A 12 -21.83 21.97 -11.97
N ILE A 13 -21.76 21.83 -10.64
CA ILE A 13 -22.17 22.89 -9.71
C ILE A 13 -21.10 23.98 -9.71
N PRO A 14 -21.47 25.28 -9.85
CA PRO A 14 -20.54 26.38 -9.81
C PRO A 14 -19.69 26.39 -8.53
N ALA A 15 -18.41 26.74 -8.66
CA ALA A 15 -17.47 26.76 -7.54
C ALA A 15 -17.92 27.69 -6.40
N GLU A 16 -18.57 28.81 -6.76
CA GLU A 16 -19.10 29.81 -5.83
C GLU A 16 -20.21 29.23 -4.95
N GLU A 17 -21.05 28.34 -5.48
CA GLU A 17 -22.09 27.66 -4.71
C GLU A 17 -21.48 26.67 -3.71
N HIS A 18 -20.46 25.90 -4.12
CA HIS A 18 -19.72 25.05 -3.20
C HIS A 18 -19.04 25.85 -2.10
N GLN A 19 -18.40 26.95 -2.44
CA GLN A 19 -17.72 27.82 -1.49
C GLN A 19 -18.71 28.41 -0.47
N ALA A 20 -19.87 28.92 -0.95
CA ALA A 20 -20.92 29.44 -0.07
C ALA A 20 -21.44 28.35 0.87
N HIS A 21 -21.65 27.15 0.37
CA HIS A 21 -22.11 26.03 1.15
C HIS A 21 -21.10 25.62 2.24
N PHE A 22 -19.82 25.52 1.90
CA PHE A 22 -18.77 25.26 2.89
C PHE A 22 -18.68 26.34 3.96
N GLU A 23 -18.82 27.61 3.57
CA GLU A 23 -18.80 28.74 4.51
C GLU A 23 -19.99 28.64 5.48
N ASP A 24 -21.20 28.50 4.95
CA ASP A 24 -22.43 28.49 5.75
C ASP A 24 -22.53 27.28 6.67
N GLU A 25 -22.16 26.09 6.20
CA GLU A 25 -22.35 24.86 6.95
C GLU A 25 -21.20 24.54 7.91
N ALA A 26 -19.98 25.01 7.62
CA ALA A 26 -18.82 24.62 8.40
C ALA A 26 -17.88 25.78 8.74
N LEU A 27 -17.31 26.51 7.75
CA LEU A 27 -16.14 27.35 7.93
C LEU A 27 -16.43 28.58 8.81
N SER A 28 -17.63 29.15 8.72
CA SER A 28 -18.08 30.29 9.53
C SER A 28 -18.04 30.03 11.05
N ARG A 29 -17.93 28.78 11.47
CA ARG A 29 -17.85 28.38 12.89
C ARG A 29 -16.42 28.35 13.43
N PHE A 30 -15.42 28.61 12.59
CA PHE A 30 -14.02 28.51 12.96
C PHE A 30 -13.26 29.77 12.59
N ASP A 31 -12.41 30.21 13.49
CA ASP A 31 -11.42 31.23 13.17
C ASP A 31 -10.24 30.59 12.40
N LYS A 32 -9.67 31.33 11.47
CA LYS A 32 -8.46 30.87 10.75
C LYS A 32 -7.31 30.68 11.74
N LEU A 33 -6.76 29.49 11.76
CA LEU A 33 -5.51 29.21 12.48
C LEU A 33 -4.33 29.27 11.53
N ASP A 34 -3.25 29.89 11.97
CA ASP A 34 -1.96 29.80 11.31
C ASP A 34 -1.26 28.52 11.80
N CYS A 35 -1.78 27.39 11.34
CA CYS A 35 -1.24 26.07 11.65
C CYS A 35 -0.93 25.33 10.35
N HIS A 36 0.28 24.82 10.24
CA HIS A 36 0.65 23.88 9.23
C HIS A 36 1.07 22.59 9.95
N ILE A 37 0.17 21.61 9.93
CA ILE A 37 0.46 20.28 10.49
C ILE A 37 0.97 19.42 9.34
N ALA A 38 2.29 19.40 9.18
CA ALA A 38 2.94 18.50 8.23
C ALA A 38 3.12 17.11 8.86
N VAL A 39 2.89 16.08 8.06
CA VAL A 39 3.31 14.72 8.41
C VAL A 39 4.84 14.67 8.32
N THR A 40 5.50 14.31 9.41
CA THR A 40 6.97 14.13 9.45
C THR A 40 7.35 12.78 8.83
N ASP A 41 8.64 12.62 8.53
CA ASP A 41 9.16 11.33 8.09
C ASP A 41 9.05 10.31 9.21
N GLU A 42 8.84 9.05 8.83
CA GLU A 42 8.78 7.94 9.77
C GLU A 42 10.16 7.66 10.37
N GLN A 43 10.18 7.13 11.57
CA GLN A 43 11.42 6.79 12.26
C GLN A 43 12.18 5.70 11.50
N ARG A 44 13.46 5.97 11.20
CA ARG A 44 14.36 4.95 10.67
C ARG A 44 15.01 4.18 11.82
N TYR A 45 14.90 2.87 11.78
CA TYR A 45 15.53 1.99 12.74
C TYR A 45 16.89 1.49 12.20
N SER A 46 17.85 1.31 13.09
CA SER A 46 19.18 0.78 12.73
C SER A 46 19.19 -0.74 12.52
N GLN A 47 18.14 -1.41 12.96
CA GLN A 47 17.95 -2.86 12.85
C GLN A 47 16.47 -3.16 12.60
N PRO A 48 16.12 -4.31 12.01
CA PRO A 48 14.75 -4.75 11.91
C PRO A 48 14.03 -4.73 13.26
N GLN A 49 12.76 -4.37 13.24
CA GLN A 49 11.90 -4.36 14.42
C GLN A 49 10.87 -5.47 14.30
N TYR A 50 10.55 -6.08 15.44
CA TYR A 50 9.53 -7.12 15.54
C TYR A 50 8.38 -6.59 16.39
N PHE A 51 7.18 -6.72 15.87
CA PHE A 51 5.96 -6.33 16.56
C PHE A 51 5.01 -7.52 16.56
N GLU A 52 4.41 -7.76 17.71
CA GLU A 52 3.37 -8.77 17.87
C GLU A 52 2.15 -8.09 18.51
N GLU A 53 1.02 -8.17 17.82
CA GLU A 53 -0.21 -7.56 18.23
C GLU A 53 -1.38 -8.54 18.10
N SER A 54 -2.36 -8.41 18.98
CA SER A 54 -3.55 -9.25 18.96
C SER A 54 -4.70 -8.51 18.28
N TYR A 55 -5.48 -9.23 17.50
CA TYR A 55 -6.71 -8.72 16.88
C TYR A 55 -7.93 -9.57 17.29
N ALA A 56 -9.11 -8.98 17.14
CA ALA A 56 -10.36 -9.69 17.45
C ALA A 56 -10.65 -10.75 16.38
N CYS A 57 -10.77 -12.00 16.80
CA CYS A 57 -11.26 -13.10 15.95
C CYS A 57 -12.78 -13.21 16.03
N ASP A 58 -13.42 -13.66 14.95
CA ASP A 58 -14.84 -14.00 14.96
C ASP A 58 -15.11 -15.18 15.90
N LYS A 59 -16.25 -15.11 16.60
CA LYS A 59 -16.61 -16.09 17.64
C LYS A 59 -16.92 -17.51 17.14
N ASP A 60 -17.02 -17.69 15.84
CA ASP A 60 -17.36 -18.98 15.21
C ASP A 60 -16.16 -19.93 15.06
N ASP A 61 -14.96 -19.43 15.17
CA ASP A 61 -13.75 -20.26 15.22
C ASP A 61 -13.51 -20.73 16.66
N GLN A 62 -14.21 -21.70 17.11
CA GLN A 62 -14.05 -22.55 18.31
C GLN A 62 -13.03 -22.14 19.40
N GLY A 63 -12.66 -20.84 19.46
CA GLY A 63 -11.76 -20.28 20.46
C GLY A 63 -10.29 -20.72 20.34
N THR A 64 -9.89 -21.30 19.22
CA THR A 64 -8.49 -21.61 18.95
C THR A 64 -7.86 -20.45 18.16
N THR A 65 -6.61 -20.12 18.48
CA THR A 65 -5.80 -19.18 17.70
C THR A 65 -5.02 -19.88 16.58
N ASP A 66 -5.21 -21.20 16.43
CA ASP A 66 -4.53 -22.00 15.45
C ASP A 66 -4.87 -21.55 14.02
N ASN A 67 -3.85 -21.30 13.22
CA ASN A 67 -3.97 -20.85 11.83
C ASN A 67 -4.75 -19.53 11.65
N ASN A 68 -4.69 -18.63 12.62
CA ASN A 68 -5.29 -17.29 12.57
C ASN A 68 -4.26 -16.17 12.66
N THR A 69 -2.98 -16.48 12.55
CA THR A 69 -1.91 -15.49 12.59
C THR A 69 -1.63 -14.95 11.18
N HIS A 70 -1.48 -13.63 11.08
CA HIS A 70 -0.91 -12.96 9.93
C HIS A 70 0.57 -12.70 10.22
N ILE A 71 1.44 -13.06 9.29
CA ILE A 71 2.87 -12.79 9.36
C ILE A 71 3.23 -11.92 8.17
N VAL A 72 3.68 -10.71 8.42
CA VAL A 72 3.97 -9.73 7.38
C VAL A 72 5.35 -9.13 7.60
N VAL A 73 6.15 -9.11 6.55
CA VAL A 73 7.43 -8.40 6.50
C VAL A 73 7.23 -7.13 5.68
N SER A 74 7.66 -5.99 6.20
CA SER A 74 7.49 -4.71 5.53
C SER A 74 8.75 -3.87 5.52
N TRP A 75 8.87 -3.02 4.51
CA TRP A 75 9.98 -2.09 4.34
C TRP A 75 9.43 -0.69 4.09
N LEU A 76 10.02 0.26 4.78
CA LEU A 76 9.81 1.66 4.50
C LEU A 76 10.79 2.07 3.39
N LEU A 77 10.27 2.63 2.32
CA LEU A 77 11.02 3.03 1.13
C LEU A 77 11.29 4.55 1.12
N GLY A 78 11.28 5.18 -0.04
CA GLY A 78 11.44 6.62 -0.20
C GLY A 78 10.14 7.40 -0.08
N GLU A 79 10.19 8.71 -0.30
CA GLU A 79 9.01 9.58 -0.32
C GLU A 79 8.14 9.32 -1.56
N SER A 80 6.81 9.32 -1.37
CA SER A 80 5.84 9.14 -2.45
C SER A 80 5.82 10.30 -3.46
N THR A 81 6.37 11.44 -3.09
CA THR A 81 6.54 12.61 -3.96
C THR A 81 7.70 12.49 -4.94
N ASP A 82 8.62 11.54 -4.72
CA ASP A 82 9.64 11.18 -5.70
C ASP A 82 9.01 10.27 -6.77
N LEU A 83 8.63 10.87 -7.89
CA LEU A 83 7.93 10.15 -8.97
C LEU A 83 8.77 9.03 -9.57
N GLU A 84 10.08 9.19 -9.69
CA GLU A 84 10.96 8.16 -10.24
C GLU A 84 11.04 6.96 -9.27
N ALA A 85 11.29 7.22 -7.99
CA ALA A 85 11.31 6.17 -6.96
C ALA A 85 9.96 5.46 -6.85
N THR A 86 8.85 6.20 -6.91
CA THR A 86 7.50 5.64 -6.90
C THR A 86 7.23 4.73 -8.10
N MET A 87 7.61 5.14 -9.30
CA MET A 87 7.45 4.32 -10.51
C MET A 87 8.33 3.06 -10.48
N GLN A 88 9.55 3.18 -9.97
CA GLN A 88 10.43 2.01 -9.75
C GLN A 88 9.84 1.04 -8.74
N ALA A 89 9.31 1.55 -7.62
CA ALA A 89 8.66 0.75 -6.58
C ALA A 89 7.40 0.04 -7.10
N ARG A 90 6.55 0.73 -7.87
CA ARG A 90 5.37 0.16 -8.52
C ARG A 90 5.74 -0.97 -9.48
N LEU A 91 6.74 -0.74 -10.34
CA LEU A 91 7.20 -1.77 -11.27
C LEU A 91 7.76 -2.98 -10.53
N LEU A 92 8.58 -2.75 -9.50
CA LEU A 92 9.16 -3.83 -8.71
C LEU A 92 8.08 -4.63 -7.97
N ALA A 93 7.12 -3.97 -7.32
CA ALA A 93 6.01 -4.63 -6.65
C ALA A 93 5.19 -5.50 -7.63
N SER A 94 4.88 -4.95 -8.82
CA SER A 94 4.18 -5.67 -9.88
C SER A 94 4.92 -6.94 -10.30
N VAL A 95 6.20 -6.84 -10.62
CA VAL A 95 7.00 -7.99 -11.04
C VAL A 95 7.11 -9.05 -9.94
N LEU A 96 7.14 -8.64 -8.68
CA LEU A 96 7.28 -9.56 -7.53
C LEU A 96 5.97 -10.24 -7.11
N LEU A 97 4.80 -9.59 -7.31
CA LEU A 97 3.55 -10.00 -6.66
C LEU A 97 2.32 -10.13 -7.57
N ASP A 98 2.27 -9.56 -8.79
CA ASP A 98 0.99 -9.40 -9.54
C ASP A 98 0.37 -10.71 -10.05
N ASN A 99 1.12 -11.79 -10.14
CA ASN A 99 0.59 -13.06 -10.65
C ASN A 99 1.33 -14.27 -10.08
N SER A 100 0.72 -15.45 -10.20
CA SER A 100 1.29 -16.70 -9.67
C SER A 100 2.63 -17.13 -10.33
N GLY A 101 3.08 -16.44 -11.38
CA GLY A 101 4.42 -16.58 -11.95
C GLY A 101 5.43 -15.64 -11.32
N SER A 102 4.98 -14.64 -10.57
CA SER A 102 5.81 -13.69 -9.85
C SER A 102 6.48 -14.37 -8.66
N PRO A 103 7.78 -14.11 -8.42
CA PRO A 103 8.57 -14.91 -7.48
C PRO A 103 8.05 -14.90 -6.04
N LEU A 104 7.69 -13.74 -5.49
CA LEU A 104 7.11 -13.67 -4.14
C LEU A 104 5.71 -14.25 -4.11
N GLN A 105 4.85 -13.90 -5.05
CA GLN A 105 3.48 -14.42 -5.10
C GLN A 105 3.48 -15.95 -5.13
N LYS A 106 4.31 -16.54 -5.98
CA LYS A 106 4.47 -17.99 -6.08
C LYS A 106 4.92 -18.62 -4.76
N ALA A 107 5.91 -18.03 -4.10
CA ALA A 107 6.41 -18.54 -2.83
C ALA A 107 5.32 -18.49 -1.74
N LEU A 108 4.59 -17.36 -1.67
CA LEU A 108 3.51 -17.16 -0.70
C LEU A 108 2.30 -18.07 -0.96
N GLU A 109 1.99 -18.38 -2.23
CA GLU A 109 0.89 -19.28 -2.60
C GLU A 109 1.22 -20.78 -2.39
N THR A 110 2.49 -21.14 -2.45
CA THR A 110 2.91 -22.56 -2.43
C THR A 110 3.53 -23.02 -1.10
N THR A 111 3.70 -22.12 -0.15
CA THR A 111 4.26 -22.46 1.16
C THR A 111 3.27 -23.23 2.03
N ASP A 112 3.78 -24.13 2.87
CA ASP A 112 3.02 -24.79 3.92
C ASP A 112 2.99 -24.00 5.25
N LEU A 113 3.60 -22.79 5.28
CA LEU A 113 3.69 -21.96 6.49
C LEU A 113 2.40 -21.18 6.79
N GLY A 114 1.50 -21.05 5.82
CA GLY A 114 0.21 -20.37 5.95
C GLY A 114 -0.79 -20.86 4.92
N LYS A 115 -1.99 -20.33 4.96
CA LYS A 115 -3.07 -20.74 4.05
C LYS A 115 -3.05 -19.98 2.72
N SER A 116 -2.65 -18.71 2.75
CA SER A 116 -2.68 -17.82 1.59
C SER A 116 -1.76 -16.60 1.77
N PRO A 117 -1.42 -15.90 0.69
CA PRO A 117 -0.78 -14.59 0.80
C PRO A 117 -1.63 -13.62 1.63
N SER A 118 -0.97 -12.80 2.44
CA SER A 118 -1.64 -11.76 3.23
C SER A 118 -2.29 -10.71 2.31
N PRO A 119 -3.49 -10.19 2.64
CA PRO A 119 -4.10 -9.08 1.91
C PRO A 119 -3.30 -7.76 2.02
N LEU A 120 -2.30 -7.71 2.90
CA LEU A 120 -1.40 -6.57 3.04
C LEU A 120 -0.20 -6.62 2.08
N CYS A 121 -0.11 -7.65 1.21
CA CYS A 121 0.94 -7.73 0.21
C CYS A 121 0.79 -6.63 -0.83
N GLY A 122 1.88 -5.93 -1.14
CA GLY A 122 1.93 -4.91 -2.18
C GLY A 122 2.68 -3.66 -1.78
N LEU A 123 2.55 -2.65 -2.63
CA LEU A 123 3.08 -1.32 -2.41
C LEU A 123 1.96 -0.42 -1.87
N GLU A 124 2.20 0.23 -0.73
CA GLU A 124 1.40 1.33 -0.22
C GLU A 124 2.07 2.64 -0.61
N ASP A 125 1.43 3.39 -1.49
CA ASP A 125 1.94 4.64 -2.06
C ASP A 125 1.02 5.85 -1.84
N SER A 126 -0.03 5.68 -1.03
CA SER A 126 -0.97 6.76 -0.67
C SER A 126 -0.50 7.61 0.51
N GLN A 127 0.58 7.20 1.17
CA GLN A 127 1.15 7.89 2.33
C GLN A 127 2.34 8.76 1.92
N LYS A 128 2.84 9.58 2.86
CA LYS A 128 4.02 10.43 2.62
C LYS A 128 5.23 9.61 2.16
N GLU A 129 5.44 8.46 2.78
CA GLU A 129 6.52 7.55 2.43
C GLU A 129 5.94 6.24 1.92
N LEU A 130 6.57 5.71 0.89
CA LEU A 130 6.22 4.43 0.31
C LEU A 130 6.52 3.29 1.28
N ALA A 131 5.65 2.32 1.38
CA ALA A 131 5.90 1.09 2.10
C ALA A 131 5.63 -0.13 1.19
N PHE A 132 6.51 -1.10 1.22
CA PHE A 132 6.30 -2.39 0.58
C PHE A 132 6.11 -3.45 1.64
N ALA A 133 5.12 -4.29 1.48
CA ALA A 133 4.84 -5.38 2.40
C ALA A 133 4.56 -6.70 1.67
N CYS A 134 4.94 -7.81 2.27
CA CYS A 134 4.53 -9.13 1.82
C CYS A 134 4.52 -10.11 2.99
N GLY A 135 3.70 -11.13 2.90
CA GLY A 135 3.53 -12.10 3.97
C GLY A 135 2.41 -13.09 3.72
N ILE A 136 2.06 -13.82 4.74
CA ILE A 136 1.06 -14.89 4.72
C ILE A 136 0.00 -14.66 5.79
N GLU A 137 -1.17 -15.19 5.54
CA GLU A 137 -2.25 -15.32 6.53
C GLU A 137 -2.59 -16.79 6.79
N GLY A 138 -3.35 -17.03 7.84
CA GLY A 138 -3.72 -18.37 8.22
C GLY A 138 -2.54 -19.21 8.74
N SER A 139 -1.61 -18.57 9.40
CA SER A 139 -0.39 -19.14 9.99
C SER A 139 -0.48 -19.26 11.51
N ASN A 140 0.63 -19.58 12.15
CA ASN A 140 0.81 -19.60 13.60
C ASN A 140 2.02 -18.76 14.00
N PRO A 141 2.08 -18.20 15.22
CA PRO A 141 3.17 -17.33 15.65
C PRO A 141 4.55 -17.99 15.54
N GLU A 142 4.65 -19.30 15.76
CA GLU A 142 5.90 -20.06 15.69
C GLU A 142 6.49 -20.13 14.29
N GLN A 143 5.71 -19.80 13.26
CA GLN A 143 6.15 -19.79 11.86
C GLN A 143 6.76 -18.43 11.43
N ALA A 144 6.80 -17.44 12.31
CA ALA A 144 7.23 -16.08 11.96
C ALA A 144 8.64 -16.04 11.38
N ASP A 145 9.60 -16.66 12.05
CA ASP A 145 11.01 -16.70 11.59
C ASP A 145 11.15 -17.44 10.25
N ALA A 146 10.39 -18.52 10.07
CA ALA A 146 10.44 -19.30 8.83
C ALA A 146 9.81 -18.54 7.65
N ALA A 147 8.72 -17.82 7.91
CA ALA A 147 8.06 -16.97 6.90
C ALA A 147 8.94 -15.78 6.50
N GLU A 148 9.57 -15.10 7.48
CA GLU A 148 10.54 -14.05 7.21
C GLU A 148 11.70 -14.58 6.36
N ALA A 149 12.31 -15.69 6.76
CA ALA A 149 13.43 -16.30 6.04
C ALA A 149 13.03 -16.65 4.60
N MET A 150 11.86 -17.22 4.38
CA MET A 150 11.34 -17.54 3.04
C MET A 150 11.25 -16.29 2.16
N VAL A 151 10.66 -15.21 2.68
CA VAL A 151 10.52 -13.95 1.95
C VAL A 151 11.90 -13.37 1.60
N LEU A 152 12.81 -13.30 2.57
CA LEU A 152 14.15 -12.77 2.37
C LEU A 152 14.99 -13.62 1.40
N ASP A 153 14.82 -14.93 1.41
CA ASP A 153 15.52 -15.83 0.49
C ASP A 153 15.05 -15.65 -0.95
N VAL A 154 13.74 -15.49 -1.18
CA VAL A 154 13.19 -15.18 -2.50
C VAL A 154 13.73 -13.84 -3.01
N LEU A 155 13.72 -12.80 -2.18
CA LEU A 155 14.24 -11.48 -2.54
C LEU A 155 15.74 -11.53 -2.87
N ARG A 156 16.51 -12.30 -2.08
CA ARG A 156 17.94 -12.52 -2.33
C ARG A 156 18.17 -13.26 -3.63
N GLU A 157 17.38 -14.30 -3.91
CA GLU A 157 17.46 -15.03 -5.18
C GLU A 157 17.18 -14.12 -6.37
N VAL A 158 16.16 -13.26 -6.28
CA VAL A 158 15.85 -12.28 -7.33
C VAL A 158 16.98 -11.26 -7.50
N ALA A 159 17.57 -10.79 -6.40
CA ALA A 159 18.70 -9.86 -6.45
C ALA A 159 19.94 -10.49 -7.12
N ASP A 160 20.21 -11.75 -6.83
CA ASP A 160 21.39 -12.46 -7.35
C ASP A 160 21.23 -12.92 -8.81
N LYS A 161 20.06 -13.42 -9.17
CA LYS A 161 19.80 -14.01 -10.49
C LYS A 161 19.16 -13.05 -11.49
N GLY A 162 18.57 -11.97 -10.99
CA GLY A 162 17.72 -11.08 -11.79
C GLY A 162 16.34 -11.69 -12.10
N LEU A 163 15.58 -10.95 -12.87
CA LEU A 163 14.24 -11.33 -13.33
C LEU A 163 14.26 -11.53 -14.86
N PRO A 164 13.41 -12.40 -15.41
CA PRO A 164 13.26 -12.53 -16.86
C PRO A 164 12.85 -11.18 -17.47
N LEU A 165 13.62 -10.72 -18.47
CA LEU A 165 13.36 -9.43 -19.13
C LEU A 165 11.97 -9.34 -19.75
N GLU A 166 11.42 -10.45 -20.23
CA GLU A 166 10.07 -10.50 -20.78
C GLU A 166 9.01 -10.21 -19.70
N GLN A 167 9.20 -10.69 -18.48
CA GLN A 167 8.30 -10.43 -17.35
C GLN A 167 8.37 -8.95 -16.95
N VAL A 168 9.57 -8.40 -16.85
CA VAL A 168 9.76 -6.97 -16.55
C VAL A 168 9.13 -6.09 -17.64
N ALA A 169 9.34 -6.44 -18.90
CA ALA A 169 8.76 -5.73 -20.03
C ALA A 169 7.22 -5.79 -20.04
N ALA A 170 6.64 -6.95 -19.69
CA ALA A 170 5.19 -7.09 -19.59
C ALA A 170 4.61 -6.23 -18.47
N SER A 171 5.20 -6.25 -17.28
CA SER A 171 4.77 -5.39 -16.15
C SER A 171 4.92 -3.92 -16.48
N LEU A 172 6.03 -3.52 -17.11
CA LEU A 172 6.24 -2.13 -17.55
C LEU A 172 5.18 -1.69 -18.57
N HIS A 173 4.84 -2.56 -19.52
CA HIS A 173 3.80 -2.28 -20.51
C HIS A 173 2.41 -2.14 -19.87
N GLN A 174 2.09 -2.99 -18.91
CA GLN A 174 0.85 -2.88 -18.12
C GLN A 174 0.78 -1.56 -17.36
N LEU A 175 1.88 -1.18 -16.72
CA LEU A 175 1.98 0.08 -15.99
C LEU A 175 1.83 1.29 -16.93
N GLU A 176 2.50 1.27 -18.10
CA GLU A 176 2.36 2.30 -19.12
C GLU A 176 0.90 2.40 -19.62
N LEU A 177 0.26 1.26 -19.87
CA LEU A 177 -1.12 1.23 -20.34
C LEU A 177 -2.07 1.83 -19.29
N SER A 178 -1.93 1.45 -18.03
CA SER A 178 -2.76 1.98 -16.93
C SER A 178 -2.63 3.50 -16.77
N GLN A 179 -1.44 4.05 -17.00
CA GLN A 179 -1.21 5.50 -16.95
C GLN A 179 -1.80 6.25 -18.15
N ARG A 180 -1.96 5.58 -19.30
CA ARG A 180 -2.54 6.19 -20.52
C ARG A 180 -4.05 6.04 -20.60
N GLU A 181 -4.63 5.11 -19.88
CA GLU A 181 -6.08 4.92 -19.89
C GLU A 181 -6.80 6.04 -19.14
N VAL A 182 -7.62 6.77 -19.86
CA VAL A 182 -8.53 7.76 -19.30
C VAL A 182 -9.80 7.02 -18.84
N SER A 183 -9.68 6.12 -17.88
CA SER A 183 -10.81 5.40 -17.30
C SER A 183 -10.97 5.75 -15.82
N GLY A 184 -12.19 6.04 -15.43
CA GLY A 184 -12.48 6.42 -14.05
C GLY A 184 -12.56 5.25 -13.07
N GLY A 185 -12.45 3.99 -13.53
CA GLY A 185 -12.53 2.81 -12.64
C GLY A 185 -13.72 2.80 -11.66
N GLY A 186 -14.79 3.51 -11.97
CA GLY A 186 -15.94 3.73 -11.08
C GLY A 186 -16.01 5.15 -10.49
N TYR A 187 -14.94 5.94 -10.60
CA TYR A 187 -14.91 7.36 -10.26
C TYR A 187 -14.69 8.22 -11.51
N PRO A 188 -15.20 9.46 -11.54
CA PRO A 188 -14.89 10.40 -12.61
C PRO A 188 -13.37 10.63 -12.74
N TYR A 189 -12.85 10.59 -13.96
CA TYR A 189 -11.42 10.74 -14.24
C TYR A 189 -10.81 12.02 -13.61
N GLY A 190 -11.55 13.16 -13.70
CA GLY A 190 -11.11 14.41 -13.08
C GLY A 190 -10.97 14.31 -11.56
N LEU A 191 -11.82 13.55 -10.88
CA LEU A 191 -11.71 13.31 -9.44
C LEU A 191 -10.46 12.48 -9.12
N ASN A 192 -10.19 11.43 -9.90
CA ASN A 192 -8.96 10.65 -9.73
C ASN A 192 -7.70 11.49 -9.89
N LEU A 193 -7.66 12.39 -10.89
CA LEU A 193 -6.52 13.31 -11.07
C LEU A 193 -6.29 14.21 -9.86
N ILE A 194 -7.37 14.72 -9.27
CA ILE A 194 -7.28 15.62 -8.11
C ILE A 194 -6.82 14.84 -6.87
N LEU A 195 -7.29 13.58 -6.70
CA LEU A 195 -6.92 12.75 -5.55
C LEU A 195 -5.47 12.26 -5.61
N THR A 196 -4.86 12.25 -6.80
CA THR A 196 -3.47 11.81 -7.00
C THR A 196 -2.47 12.95 -7.16
N SER A 197 -2.94 14.21 -7.17
CA SER A 197 -2.12 15.41 -7.29
C SER A 197 -1.78 16.02 -5.92
#